data_fd9aa9a7f71b70f15515397942667bfd
#
_entry.id   fd9aa9a7f71b70f15515397942667bfd
#
_cell.length_a   1.000
_cell.length_b   1.000
_cell.length_c   1.000
_cell.angle_alpha   90.00
_cell.angle_beta   90.00
_cell.angle_gamma   90.00
#
_symmetry.space_group_name_H-M   'P 1'
#
loop_
_entity.id
_entity.type
_entity.pdbx_description
1 polymer ?
#
loop_
_entity_poly.entity_id
_entity_poly.type
_entity_poly.pdbx_seq_one_letter_code
_entity_poly.pdbx_strand_id
1 'polypeptide(L)'
;SFTMLTSRMGASAVIGVDLLDYRLEKGKEFGATHTINPSKVEFGEAVNEVTHGQGPDVVVEAAGYPDTLNMCLRSVKQFGTIILFGIPDHVESHWVSVEHHWLMDKQARIIPTTGARSGDPISHIREIVALRERGWCDPGKLLTHRMGFSNVQAAYDMYEQRQDNVIKVVMNIDE
;
A
#
# COMPACT_ATOMS: atom_id res chain seq x y z
N SER A 1 -3.67 -0.33 -5.16
CA SER A 1 -3.15 0.57 -6.23
C SER A 1 -1.69 0.25 -6.57
N PHE A 2 -0.77 0.24 -5.61
CA PHE A 2 0.65 -0.07 -5.85
C PHE A 2 0.86 -1.41 -6.55
N THR A 3 0.19 -2.46 -6.10
CA THR A 3 0.23 -3.80 -6.69
C THR A 3 -0.06 -3.78 -8.20
N MET A 4 -1.13 -3.06 -8.59
CA MET A 4 -1.52 -2.91 -9.99
C MET A 4 -0.44 -2.20 -10.82
N LEU A 5 0.17 -1.15 -10.27
CA LEU A 5 1.18 -0.38 -10.97
C LEU A 5 2.49 -1.16 -11.07
N THR A 6 3.00 -1.69 -9.97
CA THR A 6 4.30 -2.38 -9.94
C THR A 6 4.31 -3.65 -10.78
N SER A 7 3.21 -4.42 -10.80
CA SER A 7 3.09 -5.60 -11.67
C SER A 7 3.19 -5.23 -13.16
N ARG A 8 2.64 -4.09 -13.55
CA ARG A 8 2.69 -3.58 -14.93
C ARG A 8 4.03 -2.92 -15.28
N MET A 9 4.77 -2.46 -14.29
CA MET A 9 6.12 -1.89 -14.48
C MET A 9 7.20 -2.94 -14.66
N GLY A 10 6.85 -4.23 -14.67
CA GLY A 10 7.79 -5.32 -14.93
C GLY A 10 8.52 -5.85 -13.69
N ALA A 11 7.97 -5.66 -12.50
CA ALA A 11 8.49 -6.31 -11.31
C ALA A 11 8.37 -7.84 -11.44
N SER A 12 9.45 -8.56 -11.17
CA SER A 12 9.49 -10.02 -11.21
C SER A 12 8.68 -10.67 -10.11
N ALA A 13 8.64 -10.02 -8.93
CA ALA A 13 7.79 -10.38 -7.82
C ALA A 13 7.12 -9.14 -7.24
N VAL A 14 5.83 -9.26 -6.92
CA VAL A 14 5.04 -8.24 -6.24
C VAL A 14 4.41 -8.88 -5.02
N ILE A 15 4.85 -8.49 -3.84
CA ILE A 15 4.41 -9.04 -2.56
C ILE A 15 3.38 -8.09 -1.96
N GLY A 16 2.13 -8.53 -1.86
CA GLY A 16 1.07 -7.83 -1.14
C GLY A 16 1.08 -8.23 0.34
N VAL A 17 1.11 -7.25 1.24
CA VAL A 17 1.07 -7.48 2.69
C VAL A 17 -0.14 -6.77 3.28
N ASP A 18 -1.01 -7.47 3.97
CA ASP A 18 -2.17 -6.91 4.69
C ASP A 18 -2.64 -7.91 5.77
N LEU A 19 -3.28 -7.42 6.82
CA LEU A 19 -3.91 -8.25 7.86
C LEU A 19 -5.24 -8.86 7.41
N LEU A 20 -5.85 -8.33 6.36
CA LEU A 20 -7.18 -8.71 5.88
C LEU A 20 -7.08 -9.55 4.61
N ASP A 21 -7.49 -10.81 4.70
CA ASP A 21 -7.38 -11.77 3.60
C ASP A 21 -8.10 -11.30 2.33
N TYR A 22 -9.27 -10.68 2.47
CA TYR A 22 -10.00 -10.18 1.29
C TYR A 22 -9.22 -9.11 0.51
N ARG A 23 -8.39 -8.30 1.21
CA ARG A 23 -7.49 -7.33 0.56
C ARG A 23 -6.32 -8.02 -0.12
N LEU A 24 -5.83 -9.10 0.45
CA LEU A 24 -4.78 -9.93 -0.16
C LEU A 24 -5.30 -10.62 -1.43
N GLU A 25 -6.51 -11.19 -1.38
CA GLU A 25 -7.14 -11.76 -2.60
C GLU A 25 -7.34 -10.70 -3.68
N LYS A 26 -7.82 -9.52 -3.29
CA LYS A 26 -7.90 -8.40 -4.23
C LYS A 26 -6.51 -7.97 -4.75
N GLY A 27 -5.48 -8.05 -3.93
CA GLY A 27 -4.10 -7.84 -4.35
C GLY A 27 -3.66 -8.80 -5.46
N LYS A 28 -4.02 -10.09 -5.35
CA LYS A 28 -3.75 -11.11 -6.39
C LYS A 28 -4.45 -10.76 -7.71
N GLU A 29 -5.71 -10.35 -7.67
CA GLU A 29 -6.44 -9.89 -8.86
C GLU A 29 -5.74 -8.72 -9.56
N PHE A 30 -5.01 -7.90 -8.79
CA PHE A 30 -4.26 -6.75 -9.28
C PHE A 30 -2.78 -7.02 -9.56
N GLY A 31 -2.37 -8.29 -9.58
CA GLY A 31 -1.05 -8.70 -10.01
C GLY A 31 -0.03 -8.91 -8.89
N ALA A 32 -0.46 -9.04 -7.62
CA ALA A 32 0.42 -9.59 -6.60
C ALA A 32 0.77 -11.03 -6.95
N THR A 33 2.05 -11.31 -7.05
CA THR A 33 2.55 -12.67 -7.28
C THR A 33 2.53 -13.49 -5.99
N HIS A 34 2.69 -12.81 -4.85
CA HIS A 34 2.70 -13.39 -3.52
C HIS A 34 1.89 -12.51 -2.56
N THR A 35 1.32 -13.12 -1.53
CA THR A 35 0.59 -12.41 -0.49
C THR A 35 1.00 -12.92 0.88
N ILE A 36 1.19 -12.00 1.82
CA ILE A 36 1.60 -12.30 3.19
C ILE A 36 0.59 -11.67 4.15
N ASN A 37 0.01 -12.50 5.03
CA ASN A 37 -0.75 -12.03 6.17
C ASN A 37 0.10 -12.18 7.43
N PRO A 38 0.68 -11.11 7.98
CA PRO A 38 1.59 -11.19 9.11
C PRO A 38 0.91 -11.59 10.44
N SER A 39 -0.41 -11.70 10.46
CA SER A 39 -1.12 -12.31 11.60
C SER A 39 -1.12 -13.84 11.57
N LYS A 40 -0.73 -14.45 10.45
CA LYS A 40 -0.79 -15.89 10.21
C LYS A 40 0.59 -16.55 10.05
N VAL A 41 1.56 -15.76 9.59
CA VAL A 41 2.92 -16.23 9.33
C VAL A 41 3.94 -15.23 9.84
N GLU A 42 5.16 -15.68 10.14
CA GLU A 42 6.25 -14.75 10.46
C GLU A 42 6.62 -13.96 9.20
N PHE A 43 6.55 -12.63 9.30
CA PHE A 43 6.70 -11.72 8.17
C PHE A 43 8.07 -11.79 7.51
N GLY A 44 9.14 -11.77 8.32
CA GLY A 44 10.51 -11.76 7.80
C GLY A 44 10.86 -13.06 7.08
N GLU A 45 10.44 -14.21 7.64
CA GLU A 45 10.64 -15.53 7.03
C GLU A 45 9.89 -15.62 5.69
N ALA A 46 8.63 -15.17 5.65
CA ALA A 46 7.84 -15.19 4.43
C ALA A 46 8.42 -14.27 3.33
N VAL A 47 8.92 -13.08 3.68
CA VAL A 47 9.61 -12.21 2.73
C VAL A 47 10.92 -12.85 2.25
N ASN A 48 11.70 -13.45 3.14
CA ASN A 48 12.96 -14.12 2.80
C ASN A 48 12.75 -15.29 1.86
N GLU A 49 11.70 -16.08 2.06
CA GLU A 49 11.33 -17.17 1.15
C GLU A 49 11.11 -16.66 -0.28
N VAL A 50 10.27 -15.64 -0.44
CA VAL A 50 9.94 -15.08 -1.76
C VAL A 50 11.15 -14.42 -2.43
N THR A 51 12.01 -13.78 -1.64
CA THR A 51 13.16 -13.01 -2.14
C THR A 51 14.47 -13.77 -2.11
N HIS A 52 14.44 -15.06 -1.75
CA HIS A 52 15.63 -15.89 -1.57
C HIS A 52 16.67 -15.28 -0.61
N GLY A 53 16.20 -14.65 0.45
CA GLY A 53 17.02 -14.02 1.48
C GLY A 53 17.62 -12.66 1.11
N GLN A 54 17.38 -12.15 -0.11
CA GLN A 54 17.96 -10.86 -0.56
C GLN A 54 17.15 -9.65 -0.09
N GLY A 55 15.87 -9.84 0.20
CA GLY A 55 14.91 -8.76 0.42
C GLY A 55 14.44 -8.07 -0.87
N PRO A 56 13.31 -7.37 -0.83
CA PRO A 56 12.76 -6.63 -1.98
C PRO A 56 13.60 -5.38 -2.29
N ASP A 57 13.74 -5.06 -3.59
CA ASP A 57 14.45 -3.86 -4.06
C ASP A 57 13.72 -2.57 -3.66
N VAL A 58 12.38 -2.62 -3.65
CA VAL A 58 11.51 -1.50 -3.28
C VAL A 58 10.45 -1.98 -2.30
N VAL A 59 10.28 -1.26 -1.21
CA VAL A 59 9.20 -1.49 -0.23
C VAL A 59 8.33 -0.24 -0.16
N VAL A 60 7.03 -0.40 -0.16
CA VAL A 60 6.09 0.70 0.06
C VAL A 60 5.44 0.54 1.43
N GLU A 61 5.77 1.43 2.35
CA GLU A 61 5.09 1.56 3.62
C GLU A 61 3.80 2.36 3.36
N ALA A 62 2.64 1.71 3.48
CA ALA A 62 1.33 2.31 3.18
C ALA A 62 0.31 2.12 4.30
N ALA A 63 0.74 1.62 5.46
CA ALA A 63 -0.12 1.37 6.60
C ALA A 63 -0.14 2.53 7.60
N GLY A 64 0.97 3.27 7.74
CA GLY A 64 1.07 4.43 8.61
C GLY A 64 1.20 4.10 10.10
N TYR A 65 1.50 2.85 10.45
CA TYR A 65 1.73 2.48 11.86
C TYR A 65 3.21 2.65 12.25
N PRO A 66 3.51 2.98 13.52
CA PRO A 66 4.88 3.20 13.98
C PRO A 66 5.84 2.05 13.69
N ASP A 67 5.37 0.81 13.83
CA ASP A 67 6.21 -0.38 13.66
C ASP A 67 6.42 -0.78 12.19
N THR A 68 5.57 -0.33 11.27
CA THR A 68 5.65 -0.75 9.87
C THR A 68 6.87 -0.21 9.16
N LEU A 69 7.37 0.98 9.52
CA LEU A 69 8.65 1.49 9.02
C LEU A 69 9.81 0.57 9.42
N ASN A 70 9.84 0.10 10.66
CA ASN A 70 10.88 -0.82 11.13
C ASN A 70 10.77 -2.20 10.45
N MET A 71 9.56 -2.68 10.20
CA MET A 71 9.35 -3.89 9.39
C MET A 71 9.92 -3.71 7.97
N CYS A 72 9.70 -2.55 7.36
CA CYS A 72 10.26 -2.22 6.05
C CYS A 72 11.81 -2.20 6.08
N LEU A 73 12.40 -1.58 7.11
CA LEU A 73 13.85 -1.51 7.28
C LEU A 73 14.49 -2.90 7.45
N ARG A 74 13.85 -3.79 8.22
CA ARG A 74 14.36 -5.16 8.40
C ARG A 74 14.28 -5.98 7.11
N SER A 75 13.25 -5.77 6.31
CA SER A 75 12.97 -6.61 5.13
C SER A 75 13.62 -6.13 3.84
N VAL A 76 13.82 -4.81 3.67
CA VAL A 76 14.36 -4.25 2.43
C VAL A 76 15.75 -4.80 2.12
N LYS A 77 16.04 -4.97 0.83
CA LYS A 77 17.38 -5.32 0.35
C LYS A 77 18.40 -4.25 0.73
N GLN A 78 19.66 -4.65 0.90
CA GLN A 78 20.75 -3.68 1.06
C GLN A 78 20.80 -2.71 -0.14
N PHE A 79 20.92 -1.42 0.13
CA PHE A 79 20.82 -0.32 -0.84
C PHE A 79 19.44 -0.19 -1.53
N GLY A 80 18.41 -0.88 -1.02
CA GLY A 80 17.06 -0.80 -1.55
C GLY A 80 16.37 0.53 -1.24
N THR A 81 15.12 0.65 -1.63
CA THR A 81 14.34 1.88 -1.47
C THR A 81 13.08 1.61 -0.66
N ILE A 82 12.82 2.44 0.33
CA ILE A 82 11.56 2.46 1.11
C ILE A 82 10.80 3.72 0.72
N ILE A 83 9.60 3.56 0.20
CA ILE A 83 8.67 4.66 -0.09
C ILE A 83 7.72 4.78 1.11
N LEU A 84 7.78 5.90 1.82
CA LEU A 84 6.85 6.22 2.89
C LEU A 84 5.61 6.90 2.30
N PHE A 85 4.52 6.18 2.23
CA PHE A 85 3.25 6.64 1.71
C PHE A 85 2.16 6.67 2.78
N GLY A 86 2.25 5.79 3.79
CA GLY A 86 1.30 5.73 4.90
C GLY A 86 1.29 7.04 5.69
N ILE A 87 0.10 7.59 5.93
CA ILE A 87 -0.07 8.74 6.80
C ILE A 87 -0.11 8.23 8.24
N PRO A 88 0.78 8.71 9.13
CA PRO A 88 0.75 8.28 10.54
C PRO A 88 -0.50 8.84 11.22
N ASP A 89 -1.50 8.00 11.41
CA ASP A 89 -2.82 8.36 11.92
C ASP A 89 -2.98 8.04 13.43
N HIS A 90 -2.15 7.16 13.95
CA HIS A 90 -2.27 6.63 15.31
C HIS A 90 -1.06 6.95 16.19
N VAL A 91 -0.40 8.07 15.94
CA VAL A 91 0.74 8.49 16.76
C VAL A 91 0.32 9.60 17.72
N GLU A 92 0.42 9.33 19.00
CA GLU A 92 0.24 10.35 20.06
C GLU A 92 1.32 11.45 20.01
N SER A 93 2.40 11.19 19.28
CA SER A 93 3.51 12.13 19.13
C SER A 93 3.94 12.21 17.66
N HIS A 94 4.58 13.33 17.27
CA HIS A 94 5.19 13.49 15.94
C HIS A 94 6.47 12.66 15.74
N TRP A 95 6.81 11.80 16.70
CA TRP A 95 8.05 11.02 16.71
C TRP A 95 7.76 9.54 16.49
N VAL A 96 8.53 8.93 15.61
CA VAL A 96 8.55 7.49 15.38
C VAL A 96 9.93 6.97 15.75
N SER A 97 9.98 5.91 16.54
CA SER A 97 11.24 5.22 16.85
C SER A 97 11.71 4.46 15.63
N VAL A 98 12.96 4.70 15.23
CA VAL A 98 13.58 4.00 14.10
C VAL A 98 14.71 3.12 14.60
N GLU A 99 14.72 1.88 14.16
CA GLU A 99 15.80 0.93 14.46
C GLU A 99 17.07 1.31 13.68
N HIS A 100 17.87 2.15 14.31
CA HIS A 100 19.07 2.73 13.72
C HIS A 100 20.04 1.67 13.17
N HIS A 101 20.16 0.52 13.83
CA HIS A 101 21.02 -0.57 13.37
C HIS A 101 20.64 -1.01 11.94
N TRP A 102 19.37 -1.31 11.71
CA TRP A 102 18.89 -1.73 10.39
C TRP A 102 18.99 -0.61 9.34
N LEU A 103 18.77 0.63 9.74
CA LEU A 103 18.95 1.77 8.85
C LEU A 103 20.40 1.86 8.34
N MET A 104 21.36 1.66 9.23
CA MET A 104 22.79 1.69 8.88
C MET A 104 23.23 0.44 8.10
N ASP A 105 22.76 -0.74 8.51
CA ASP A 105 23.10 -2.01 7.85
C ASP A 105 22.58 -2.04 6.40
N LYS A 106 21.30 -1.71 6.22
CA LYS A 106 20.67 -1.74 4.91
C LYS A 106 21.12 -0.60 3.99
N GLN A 107 21.59 0.53 4.54
CA GLN A 107 21.89 1.75 3.77
C GLN A 107 20.78 2.08 2.78
N ALA A 108 19.52 1.87 3.21
CA ALA A 108 18.35 2.02 2.38
C ALA A 108 18.04 3.49 2.12
N ARG A 109 17.54 3.78 0.94
CA ARG A 109 16.98 5.10 0.62
C ARG A 109 15.56 5.18 1.13
N ILE A 110 15.26 6.20 1.95
CA ILE A 110 13.89 6.47 2.42
C ILE A 110 13.35 7.67 1.66
N ILE A 111 12.23 7.49 0.97
CA ILE A 111 11.57 8.53 0.16
C ILE A 111 10.18 8.78 0.73
N PRO A 112 9.98 9.86 1.48
CA PRO A 112 8.64 10.26 1.90
C PRO A 112 7.85 10.80 0.71
N THR A 113 6.57 10.44 0.65
CA THR A 113 5.68 10.88 -0.43
C THR A 113 4.36 11.38 0.14
N THR A 114 3.83 12.44 -0.45
CA THR A 114 2.50 12.95 -0.12
C THR A 114 1.81 13.37 -1.42
N GLY A 115 0.88 12.56 -1.90
CA GLY A 115 0.26 12.78 -3.21
C GLY A 115 -0.46 14.12 -3.38
N ALA A 116 -1.11 14.62 -2.32
CA ALA A 116 -1.82 15.91 -2.35
C ALA A 116 -0.89 17.14 -2.33
N ARG A 117 0.41 16.97 -2.08
CA ARG A 117 1.41 18.04 -2.01
C ARG A 117 2.43 17.99 -3.13
N SER A 118 2.26 17.11 -4.10
CA SER A 118 3.01 17.19 -5.36
C SER A 118 2.63 18.46 -6.09
N GLY A 119 3.58 19.18 -6.67
CA GLY A 119 3.38 20.52 -7.23
C GLY A 119 2.25 20.65 -8.25
N ASP A 120 1.84 19.56 -8.92
CA ASP A 120 0.66 19.50 -9.79
C ASP A 120 -0.10 18.16 -9.58
N PRO A 121 -1.02 18.08 -8.60
CA PRO A 121 -1.79 16.87 -8.35
C PRO A 121 -2.74 16.50 -9.49
N ILE A 122 -3.12 17.47 -10.34
CA ILE A 122 -4.01 17.24 -11.48
C ILE A 122 -3.26 16.49 -12.59
N SER A 123 -1.96 16.70 -12.77
CA SER A 123 -1.17 15.95 -13.74
C SER A 123 -1.20 14.46 -13.46
N HIS A 124 -1.06 14.04 -12.20
CA HIS A 124 -1.11 12.64 -11.80
C HIS A 124 -2.47 12.00 -12.09
N ILE A 125 -3.57 12.75 -11.89
CA ILE A 125 -4.91 12.26 -12.25
C ILE A 125 -5.01 12.05 -13.77
N ARG A 126 -4.54 13.02 -14.56
CA ARG A 126 -4.53 12.91 -16.03
C ARG A 126 -3.70 11.72 -16.52
N GLU A 127 -2.54 11.49 -15.92
CA GLU A 127 -1.69 10.34 -16.22
C GLU A 127 -2.40 9.01 -15.96
N ILE A 128 -3.05 8.86 -14.82
CA ILE A 128 -3.82 7.63 -14.50
C ILE A 128 -5.01 7.45 -15.43
N VAL A 129 -5.70 8.54 -15.80
CA VAL A 129 -6.78 8.49 -16.80
C VAL A 129 -6.24 8.01 -18.16
N ALA A 130 -5.15 8.60 -18.64
CA ALA A 130 -4.53 8.20 -19.89
C ALA A 130 -4.03 6.74 -19.88
N LEU A 131 -3.50 6.26 -18.75
CA LEU A 131 -3.12 4.85 -18.59
C LEU A 131 -4.34 3.93 -18.62
N ARG A 132 -5.44 4.34 -18.02
CA ARG A 132 -6.69 3.59 -18.05
C ARG A 132 -7.26 3.50 -19.48
N GLU A 133 -7.29 4.60 -20.21
CA GLU A 133 -7.76 4.65 -21.59
C GLU A 133 -6.96 3.72 -22.52
N ARG A 134 -5.68 3.55 -22.24
CA ARG A 134 -4.80 2.58 -22.94
C ARG A 134 -4.96 1.14 -22.45
N GLY A 135 -5.85 0.87 -21.50
CA GLY A 135 -6.03 -0.45 -20.90
C GLY A 135 -4.85 -0.92 -20.02
N TRP A 136 -3.95 -0.01 -19.66
CA TRP A 136 -2.77 -0.37 -18.88
C TRP A 136 -3.09 -0.60 -17.39
N CYS A 137 -4.04 0.15 -16.84
CA CYS A 137 -4.58 -0.07 -15.49
C CYS A 137 -6.06 0.29 -15.45
N ASP A 138 -6.78 -0.25 -14.48
CA ASP A 138 -8.18 0.13 -14.23
C ASP A 138 -8.42 0.31 -12.72
N PRO A 139 -8.19 1.52 -12.20
CA PRO A 139 -8.44 1.82 -10.79
C PRO A 139 -9.92 1.73 -10.41
N GLY A 140 -10.85 1.75 -11.39
CA GLY A 140 -12.27 1.55 -11.15
C GLY A 140 -12.61 0.20 -10.51
N LYS A 141 -11.79 -0.81 -10.74
CA LYS A 141 -11.93 -2.13 -10.10
C LYS A 141 -11.68 -2.14 -8.57
N LEU A 142 -11.12 -1.05 -8.03
CA LEU A 142 -10.98 -0.86 -6.58
C LEU A 142 -12.27 -0.37 -5.92
N LEU A 143 -13.24 0.12 -6.71
CA LEU A 143 -14.52 0.62 -6.21
C LEU A 143 -15.41 -0.57 -5.83
N THR A 144 -15.55 -0.83 -4.55
CA THR A 144 -16.35 -1.93 -4.03
C THR A 144 -17.77 -1.52 -3.71
N HIS A 145 -17.97 -0.26 -3.30
CA HIS A 145 -19.27 0.24 -2.84
C HIS A 145 -19.64 1.57 -3.51
N ARG A 146 -20.94 1.74 -3.77
CA ARG A 146 -21.53 3.00 -4.23
C ARG A 146 -22.69 3.32 -3.31
N MET A 147 -22.68 4.52 -2.74
CA MET A 147 -23.69 4.95 -1.76
C MET A 147 -24.15 6.37 -2.09
N GLY A 148 -25.39 6.71 -1.78
CA GLY A 148 -25.87 8.08 -1.85
C GLY A 148 -25.22 8.95 -0.76
N PHE A 149 -25.06 10.24 -1.02
CA PHE A 149 -24.39 11.16 -0.09
C PHE A 149 -25.09 11.24 1.28
N SER A 150 -26.40 11.02 1.32
CA SER A 150 -27.19 10.90 2.56
C SER A 150 -26.67 9.83 3.53
N ASN A 151 -25.94 8.84 3.02
CA ASN A 151 -25.38 7.72 3.78
C ASN A 151 -23.88 7.87 4.08
N VAL A 152 -23.33 9.09 4.02
CA VAL A 152 -21.90 9.33 4.21
C VAL A 152 -21.37 8.80 5.54
N GLN A 153 -22.13 8.95 6.63
CA GLN A 153 -21.73 8.42 7.94
C GLN A 153 -21.62 6.89 7.91
N ALA A 154 -22.61 6.21 7.35
CA ALA A 154 -22.58 4.75 7.22
C ALA A 154 -21.40 4.25 6.36
N ALA A 155 -21.00 5.02 5.35
CA ALA A 155 -19.81 4.72 4.54
C ALA A 155 -18.52 4.83 5.35
N TYR A 156 -18.39 5.83 6.21
CA TYR A 156 -17.26 5.96 7.13
C TYR A 156 -17.23 4.84 8.16
N ASP A 157 -18.37 4.54 8.79
CA ASP A 157 -18.50 3.46 9.79
C ASP A 157 -18.11 2.10 9.16
N MET A 158 -18.61 1.81 7.96
CA MET A 158 -18.25 0.60 7.20
C MET A 158 -16.73 0.51 6.96
N TYR A 159 -16.09 1.64 6.59
CA TYR A 159 -14.68 1.69 6.32
C TYR A 159 -13.84 1.51 7.58
N GLU A 160 -14.20 2.19 8.66
CA GLU A 160 -13.53 2.11 9.96
C GLU A 160 -13.64 0.71 10.56
N GLN A 161 -14.84 0.12 10.51
CA GLN A 161 -15.11 -1.21 11.03
C GLN A 161 -14.69 -2.34 10.07
N ARG A 162 -14.16 -1.99 8.88
CA ARG A 162 -13.69 -2.94 7.85
C ARG A 162 -14.76 -3.95 7.43
N GLN A 163 -16.01 -3.51 7.38
CA GLN A 163 -17.16 -4.36 7.05
C GLN A 163 -17.28 -4.59 5.54
N ASP A 164 -18.02 -5.64 5.17
CA ASP A 164 -18.45 -5.97 3.81
C ASP A 164 -17.31 -5.98 2.76
N ASN A 165 -16.09 -6.35 3.18
CA ASN A 165 -14.90 -6.36 2.32
C ASN A 165 -14.62 -5.02 1.62
N VAL A 166 -14.90 -3.92 2.28
CA VAL A 166 -14.74 -2.57 1.72
C VAL A 166 -13.28 -2.27 1.35
N ILE A 167 -13.08 -1.78 0.12
CA ILE A 167 -11.78 -1.27 -0.36
C ILE A 167 -11.89 0.21 -0.68
N LYS A 168 -12.88 0.59 -1.48
CA LYS A 168 -13.19 1.97 -1.84
C LYS A 168 -14.69 2.18 -1.96
N VAL A 169 -15.18 3.23 -1.33
CA VAL A 169 -16.57 3.70 -1.45
C VAL A 169 -16.59 4.95 -2.34
N VAL A 170 -17.54 4.99 -3.26
CA VAL A 170 -17.88 6.20 -4.04
C VAL A 170 -19.22 6.72 -3.57
N MET A 171 -19.28 8.01 -3.28
CA MET A 171 -20.51 8.67 -2.90
C MET A 171 -21.14 9.35 -4.12
N ASN A 172 -22.42 9.07 -4.37
CA ASN A 172 -23.22 9.78 -5.36
C ASN A 172 -23.77 11.06 -4.71
N ILE A 173 -23.43 12.21 -5.27
CA ILE A 173 -23.83 13.52 -4.68
C ILE A 173 -25.28 13.84 -4.99
N ASP A 174 -25.83 13.29 -6.07
CA ASP A 174 -27.19 13.54 -6.55
C ASP A 174 -28.26 12.61 -5.95
N GLU A 175 -27.85 11.78 -4.97
CA GLU A 175 -28.73 10.82 -4.27
C GLU A 175 -28.76 11.04 -2.75
#